data_dad9c07f8edc0367869e44d006638495
#
_entry.id   dad9c07f8edc0367869e44d006638495
#
_cell.length_a   1.000
_cell.length_b   1.000
_cell.length_c   1.000
_cell.angle_alpha   90.00
_cell.angle_beta   90.00
_cell.angle_gamma   90.00
#
_symmetry.space_group_name_H-M   'P 1'
#
loop_
_entity.id
_entity.type
_entity.pdbx_description
1 polymer ?
#
loop_
_entity_poly.entity_id
_entity_poly.type
_entity_poly.pdbx_seq_one_letter_code
_entity_poly.pdbx_strand_id
1 'polypeptide(L)'
;AEQLQTYLGNIPVGYAVTYLFGTIGSAIVLAQIGPKLIGVDLPAVCAEYEKQMGGGQAGQEPGVFSTYRRVEVRSYRIDTASGLTGKPVRELFPGLRIFVERIRRGAEILEADAGSVLQHGDIVSISGPREALVEQVESLVPEVDDKGLLDMPATMVDVFVRSKAVNGKT
;
A
#
# COMPACT_ATOMS: atom_id res chain seq x y z
N ALA A 1 59.46 -17.56 14.37
CA ALA A 1 58.17 -18.29 14.32
C ALA A 1 57.08 -17.57 15.14
N GLU A 2 57.38 -17.09 16.34
CA GLU A 2 56.46 -16.46 17.29
C GLU A 2 55.85 -15.14 16.76
N GLN A 3 56.68 -14.28 16.18
CA GLN A 3 56.26 -13.01 15.58
C GLN A 3 55.26 -13.23 14.43
N LEU A 4 55.46 -14.24 13.60
CA LEU A 4 54.61 -14.56 12.50
C LEU A 4 53.21 -14.98 12.94
N GLN A 5 53.11 -15.77 14.03
CA GLN A 5 51.84 -16.17 14.63
C GLN A 5 51.08 -14.97 15.22
N THR A 6 51.83 -14.03 15.84
CA THR A 6 51.23 -12.80 16.36
C THR A 6 50.66 -11.92 15.24
N TYR A 7 51.34 -11.78 14.10
CA TYR A 7 50.84 -11.04 12.97
C TYR A 7 49.63 -11.73 12.34
N LEU A 8 49.64 -13.04 12.16
CA LEU A 8 48.52 -13.78 11.62
C LEU A 8 47.29 -13.74 12.55
N GLY A 9 47.48 -13.74 13.88
CA GLY A 9 46.41 -13.56 14.84
C GLY A 9 45.75 -12.19 14.84
N ASN A 10 46.49 -11.16 14.42
CA ASN A 10 45.98 -9.77 14.34
C ASN A 10 45.21 -9.46 13.06
N ILE A 11 45.33 -10.28 12.00
CA ILE A 11 44.62 -10.07 10.74
C ILE A 11 43.10 -10.01 10.93
N PRO A 12 42.43 -10.93 11.65
CA PRO A 12 40.99 -10.86 11.88
C PRO A 12 40.56 -9.60 12.64
N VAL A 13 41.39 -9.15 13.59
CA VAL A 13 41.12 -7.93 14.36
C VAL A 13 41.22 -6.70 13.49
N GLY A 14 42.30 -6.61 12.65
CA GLY A 14 42.47 -5.53 11.69
C GLY A 14 41.28 -5.48 10.69
N TYR A 15 40.86 -6.63 10.20
CA TYR A 15 39.69 -6.73 9.31
C TYR A 15 38.40 -6.26 9.98
N ALA A 16 38.14 -6.72 11.21
CA ALA A 16 36.94 -6.33 11.96
C ALA A 16 36.88 -4.82 12.20
N VAL A 17 38.00 -4.24 12.61
CA VAL A 17 38.09 -2.78 12.82
C VAL A 17 37.84 -2.02 11.52
N THR A 18 38.51 -2.42 10.43
CA THR A 18 38.36 -1.76 9.12
C THR A 18 36.93 -1.88 8.58
N TYR A 19 36.31 -3.05 8.79
CA TYR A 19 34.91 -3.28 8.39
C TYR A 19 33.94 -2.38 9.18
N LEU A 20 34.08 -2.31 10.50
CA LEU A 20 33.26 -1.44 11.33
C LEU A 20 33.41 0.04 10.92
N PHE A 21 34.64 0.53 10.77
CA PHE A 21 34.89 1.90 10.35
C PHE A 21 34.40 2.16 8.93
N GLY A 22 34.59 1.24 8.00
CA GLY A 22 34.13 1.35 6.63
C GLY A 22 32.60 1.41 6.55
N THR A 23 31.90 0.52 7.26
CA THR A 23 30.44 0.46 7.22
C THR A 23 29.80 1.62 7.98
N ILE A 24 30.22 1.88 9.22
CA ILE A 24 29.66 2.96 10.03
C ILE A 24 30.07 4.31 9.46
N GLY A 25 31.32 4.47 9.05
CA GLY A 25 31.83 5.71 8.46
C GLY A 25 31.10 6.06 7.17
N SER A 26 30.93 5.11 6.26
CA SER A 26 30.15 5.33 5.04
C SER A 26 28.69 5.67 5.31
N ALA A 27 28.05 5.02 6.28
CA ALA A 27 26.69 5.35 6.68
C ALA A 27 26.57 6.79 7.21
N ILE A 28 27.50 7.23 8.05
CA ILE A 28 27.53 8.62 8.55
C ILE A 28 27.75 9.61 7.41
N VAL A 29 28.69 9.33 6.52
CA VAL A 29 28.96 10.21 5.38
C VAL A 29 27.75 10.33 4.48
N LEU A 30 27.11 9.21 4.13
CA LEU A 30 25.95 9.21 3.25
C LEU A 30 24.70 9.82 3.90
N ALA A 31 24.46 9.55 5.19
CA ALA A 31 23.24 9.99 5.86
C ALA A 31 23.33 11.42 6.42
N GLN A 32 24.51 11.90 6.81
CA GLN A 32 24.66 13.18 7.49
C GLN A 32 25.50 14.19 6.73
N ILE A 33 26.65 13.78 6.18
CA ILE A 33 27.58 14.70 5.53
C ILE A 33 27.15 14.95 4.08
N GLY A 34 26.80 13.92 3.33
CA GLY A 34 26.39 14.03 1.94
C GLY A 34 25.24 15.00 1.70
N PRO A 35 24.10 14.83 2.37
CA PRO A 35 22.97 15.74 2.22
C PRO A 35 23.30 17.20 2.55
N LYS A 36 24.11 17.43 3.60
CA LYS A 36 24.55 18.79 3.98
C LYS A 36 25.46 19.43 2.94
N LEU A 37 26.36 18.66 2.33
CA LEU A 37 27.25 19.17 1.27
C LEU A 37 26.46 19.51 -0.01
N ILE A 38 25.41 18.78 -0.32
CA ILE A 38 24.56 19.02 -1.48
C ILE A 38 23.48 20.09 -1.18
N GLY A 39 23.33 20.49 0.10
CA GLY A 39 22.32 21.45 0.52
C GLY A 39 20.89 20.87 0.54
N VAL A 40 20.77 19.55 0.69
CA VAL A 40 19.49 18.83 0.67
C VAL A 40 19.06 18.49 2.10
N ASP A 41 17.85 18.86 2.46
CA ASP A 41 17.20 18.39 3.69
C ASP A 41 16.59 17.00 3.44
N LEU A 42 17.32 15.97 3.86
CA LEU A 42 16.96 14.58 3.61
C LEU A 42 15.56 14.23 4.17
N PRO A 43 15.18 14.59 5.42
CA PRO A 43 13.84 14.39 5.94
C PRO A 43 12.74 15.03 5.08
N ALA A 44 12.95 16.26 4.63
CA ALA A 44 11.96 16.96 3.81
C ALA A 44 11.82 16.31 2.43
N VAL A 45 12.93 15.91 1.81
CA VAL A 45 12.91 15.23 0.50
C VAL A 45 12.31 13.83 0.61
N CYS A 46 12.62 13.08 1.68
CA CYS A 46 12.00 11.77 1.92
C CYS A 46 10.49 11.90 2.14
N ALA A 47 10.02 12.88 2.93
CA ALA A 47 8.60 13.13 3.13
C ALA A 47 7.89 13.54 1.82
N GLU A 48 8.55 14.32 0.99
CA GLU A 48 8.04 14.67 -0.34
C GLU A 48 7.98 13.45 -1.25
N TYR A 49 9.03 12.60 -1.23
CA TYR A 49 9.07 11.37 -2.01
C TYR A 49 8.04 10.34 -1.52
N GLU A 50 7.82 10.26 -0.21
CA GLU A 50 6.74 9.45 0.38
C GLU A 50 5.36 9.92 -0.07
N LYS A 51 5.11 11.23 -0.11
CA LYS A 51 3.87 11.78 -0.67
C LYS A 51 3.71 11.42 -2.15
N GLN A 52 4.80 11.45 -2.91
CA GLN A 52 4.78 11.08 -4.33
C GLN A 52 4.58 9.57 -4.53
N MET A 53 5.19 8.73 -3.70
CA MET A 53 5.10 7.26 -3.80
C MET A 53 3.94 6.67 -3.00
N GLY A 54 3.52 7.33 -1.91
CA GLY A 54 2.49 6.87 -0.97
C GLY A 54 1.05 7.28 -1.31
N GLY A 55 0.73 7.61 -2.57
CA GLY A 55 -0.65 7.84 -3.01
C GLY A 55 -1.17 9.28 -2.90
N GLY A 56 -0.33 10.23 -2.49
CA GLY A 56 -0.60 11.64 -2.68
C GLY A 56 0.04 12.11 -3.96
N GLN A 57 -0.71 12.26 -5.02
CA GLN A 57 -0.36 12.94 -6.28
C GLN A 57 1.13 12.88 -6.65
N ALA A 58 1.56 11.77 -7.25
CA ALA A 58 2.83 11.68 -7.94
C ALA A 58 3.00 12.92 -8.82
N GLY A 59 4.17 13.56 -8.75
CA GLY A 59 4.50 14.77 -9.49
C GLY A 59 4.03 14.68 -10.93
N GLN A 60 2.96 15.41 -11.20
CA GLN A 60 2.40 15.51 -12.52
C GLN A 60 3.19 16.57 -13.27
N GLU A 61 3.96 16.15 -14.29
CA GLU A 61 4.15 17.04 -15.40
C GLU A 61 2.76 17.48 -15.89
N PRO A 62 2.56 18.76 -16.21
CA PRO A 62 1.27 19.24 -16.68
C PRO A 62 0.80 18.39 -17.88
N GLY A 63 -0.26 17.60 -17.67
CA GLY A 63 -0.83 16.71 -18.69
C GLY A 63 -0.53 15.21 -18.53
N VAL A 64 0.32 14.79 -17.58
CA VAL A 64 0.55 13.37 -17.30
C VAL A 64 -0.11 13.00 -15.97
N PHE A 65 -1.22 12.27 -16.04
CA PHE A 65 -1.91 11.74 -14.87
C PHE A 65 -1.52 10.27 -14.69
N SER A 66 -0.74 9.97 -13.66
CA SER A 66 -0.49 8.59 -13.29
C SER A 66 -1.72 8.00 -12.62
N THR A 67 -2.32 7.00 -13.23
CA THR A 67 -3.42 6.22 -12.67
C THR A 67 -2.95 5.12 -11.72
N TYR A 68 -1.65 5.07 -11.43
CA TYR A 68 -1.06 4.05 -10.56
C TYR A 68 -1.41 4.34 -9.09
N ARG A 69 -2.67 4.12 -8.74
CA ARG A 69 -3.09 4.05 -7.34
C ARG A 69 -2.97 2.61 -6.90
N ARG A 70 -2.31 2.39 -5.77
CA ARG A 70 -2.33 1.07 -5.13
C ARG A 70 -3.75 0.81 -4.65
N VAL A 71 -4.45 0.00 -5.41
CA VAL A 71 -5.73 -0.57 -4.99
C VAL A 71 -5.40 -1.87 -4.27
N GLU A 72 -5.83 -1.99 -3.05
CA GLU A 72 -5.77 -3.25 -2.30
C GLU A 72 -7.14 -3.90 -2.32
N VAL A 73 -7.15 -5.23 -2.25
CA VAL A 73 -8.37 -6.01 -2.07
C VAL A 73 -8.24 -6.77 -0.77
N ARG A 74 -9.22 -6.59 0.11
CA ARG A 74 -9.26 -7.25 1.41
C ARG A 74 -10.60 -7.89 1.64
N SER A 75 -10.65 -8.89 2.50
CA SER A 75 -11.91 -9.55 2.85
C SER A 75 -12.34 -9.23 4.27
N TYR A 76 -13.64 -8.96 4.43
CA TYR A 76 -14.26 -8.52 5.66
C TYR A 76 -15.51 -9.33 5.96
N ARG A 77 -15.78 -9.58 7.25
CA ARG A 77 -17.00 -10.26 7.69
C ARG A 77 -18.07 -9.26 8.07
N ILE A 78 -19.23 -9.38 7.47
CA ILE A 78 -20.38 -8.52 7.76
C ILE A 78 -21.11 -9.02 9.00
N ASP A 79 -21.22 -8.17 10.00
CA ASP A 79 -22.01 -8.41 11.20
C ASP A 79 -23.18 -7.40 11.30
N THR A 80 -24.09 -7.64 12.23
CA THR A 80 -25.23 -6.75 12.46
C THR A 80 -24.84 -5.41 13.08
N ALA A 81 -23.71 -5.36 13.78
CA ALA A 81 -23.25 -4.14 14.45
C ALA A 81 -22.65 -3.13 13.47
N SER A 82 -22.19 -3.58 12.30
CA SER A 82 -21.56 -2.74 11.28
C SER A 82 -22.47 -1.68 10.65
N GLY A 83 -23.79 -1.89 10.74
CA GLY A 83 -24.76 -1.04 10.03
C GLY A 83 -24.75 -1.18 8.50
N LEU A 84 -24.01 -2.17 7.96
CA LEU A 84 -23.94 -2.46 6.53
C LEU A 84 -24.96 -3.52 6.10
N THR A 85 -25.40 -4.34 7.04
CA THR A 85 -26.41 -5.40 6.80
C THR A 85 -27.73 -4.80 6.32
N GLY A 86 -28.32 -5.41 5.28
CA GLY A 86 -29.60 -5.01 4.72
C GLY A 86 -29.54 -3.84 3.74
N LYS A 87 -28.35 -3.23 3.53
CA LYS A 87 -28.16 -2.16 2.57
C LYS A 87 -27.67 -2.69 1.22
N PRO A 88 -28.09 -2.09 0.11
CA PRO A 88 -27.53 -2.41 -1.20
C PRO A 88 -26.13 -1.84 -1.32
N VAL A 89 -25.26 -2.54 -2.08
CA VAL A 89 -23.84 -2.18 -2.26
C VAL A 89 -23.65 -0.73 -2.67
N ARG A 90 -24.47 -0.19 -3.57
CA ARG A 90 -24.40 1.22 -4.03
C ARG A 90 -24.52 2.27 -2.91
N GLU A 91 -25.06 1.91 -1.75
CA GLU A 91 -25.33 2.83 -0.64
C GLU A 91 -24.30 2.72 0.50
N LEU A 92 -23.35 1.76 0.40
CA LEU A 92 -22.42 1.46 1.50
C LEU A 92 -21.36 2.53 1.69
N PHE A 93 -20.74 2.98 0.60
CA PHE A 93 -19.58 3.89 0.64
C PHE A 93 -19.75 5.06 -0.33
N PRO A 94 -20.76 5.93 -0.15
CA PRO A 94 -21.07 6.98 -1.10
C PRO A 94 -19.93 8.01 -1.21
N GLY A 95 -19.48 8.28 -2.43
CA GLY A 95 -18.41 9.24 -2.69
C GLY A 95 -16.99 8.75 -2.40
N LEU A 96 -16.84 7.52 -1.90
CA LEU A 96 -15.56 6.87 -1.68
C LEU A 96 -15.23 5.96 -2.87
N ARG A 97 -13.93 5.77 -3.12
CA ARG A 97 -13.46 4.82 -4.13
C ARG A 97 -13.29 3.44 -3.53
N ILE A 98 -14.34 2.95 -2.92
CA ILE A 98 -14.43 1.64 -2.27
C ILE A 98 -15.48 0.84 -3.00
N PHE A 99 -15.13 -0.35 -3.46
CA PHE A 99 -16.00 -1.22 -4.24
C PHE A 99 -16.08 -2.59 -3.58
N VAL A 100 -17.29 -3.13 -3.49
CA VAL A 100 -17.53 -4.52 -3.10
C VAL A 100 -17.47 -5.34 -4.37
N GLU A 101 -16.50 -6.25 -4.47
CA GLU A 101 -16.24 -7.05 -5.67
C GLU A 101 -17.01 -8.38 -5.63
N ARG A 102 -16.89 -9.09 -4.51
CA ARG A 102 -17.50 -10.40 -4.31
C ARG A 102 -18.11 -10.57 -2.93
N ILE A 103 -19.09 -11.42 -2.85
CA ILE A 103 -19.80 -11.79 -1.61
C ILE A 103 -19.75 -13.30 -1.48
N ARG A 104 -19.18 -13.80 -0.40
CA ARG A 104 -19.31 -15.20 0.00
C ARG A 104 -20.49 -15.32 0.95
N ARG A 105 -21.50 -16.07 0.54
CA ARG A 105 -22.66 -16.40 1.34
C ARG A 105 -22.72 -17.90 1.56
N GLY A 106 -22.31 -18.34 2.74
CA GLY A 106 -22.12 -19.76 3.02
C GLY A 106 -21.00 -20.36 2.17
N ALA A 107 -21.33 -21.34 1.31
CA ALA A 107 -20.36 -21.98 0.41
C ALA A 107 -20.28 -21.32 -0.99
N GLU A 108 -21.18 -20.39 -1.30
CA GLU A 108 -21.30 -19.77 -2.61
C GLU A 108 -20.55 -18.43 -2.68
N ILE A 109 -19.89 -18.19 -3.80
CA ILE A 109 -19.27 -16.90 -4.12
C ILE A 109 -20.09 -16.24 -5.23
N LEU A 110 -20.58 -15.04 -4.93
CA LEU A 110 -21.39 -14.22 -5.82
C LEU A 110 -20.57 -12.99 -6.24
N GLU A 111 -20.63 -12.62 -7.51
CA GLU A 111 -20.14 -11.32 -7.96
C GLU A 111 -21.10 -10.24 -7.43
N ALA A 112 -20.54 -9.20 -6.81
CA ALA A 112 -21.36 -8.13 -6.26
C ALA A 112 -21.74 -7.13 -7.37
N ASP A 113 -22.99 -6.74 -7.36
CA ASP A 113 -23.50 -5.64 -8.20
C ASP A 113 -24.06 -4.51 -7.31
N ALA A 114 -24.43 -3.40 -7.92
CA ALA A 114 -24.93 -2.22 -7.22
C ALA A 114 -26.23 -2.49 -6.42
N GLY A 115 -27.00 -3.50 -6.81
CA GLY A 115 -28.24 -3.90 -6.16
C GLY A 115 -28.08 -5.02 -5.14
N SER A 116 -26.92 -5.67 -5.08
CA SER A 116 -26.63 -6.74 -4.13
C SER A 116 -26.79 -6.25 -2.70
N VAL A 117 -27.56 -6.98 -1.89
CA VAL A 117 -27.80 -6.63 -0.50
C VAL A 117 -26.98 -7.52 0.42
N LEU A 118 -26.21 -6.91 1.31
CA LEU A 118 -25.40 -7.63 2.28
C LEU A 118 -26.25 -8.23 3.39
N GLN A 119 -25.89 -9.45 3.80
CA GLN A 119 -26.55 -10.18 4.87
C GLN A 119 -25.56 -10.41 6.03
N HIS A 120 -26.11 -10.61 7.21
CA HIS A 120 -25.31 -11.02 8.35
C HIS A 120 -24.59 -12.35 8.08
N GLY A 121 -23.29 -12.36 8.37
CA GLY A 121 -22.43 -13.53 8.15
C GLY A 121 -21.81 -13.61 6.76
N ASP A 122 -22.18 -12.74 5.83
CA ASP A 122 -21.47 -12.63 4.54
C ASP A 122 -20.00 -12.30 4.77
N ILE A 123 -19.12 -12.85 3.94
CA ILE A 123 -17.76 -12.39 3.82
C ILE A 123 -17.66 -11.68 2.47
N VAL A 124 -17.16 -10.45 2.48
CA VAL A 124 -17.09 -9.62 1.27
C VAL A 124 -15.65 -9.30 0.93
N SER A 125 -15.29 -9.34 -0.35
CA SER A 125 -14.06 -8.74 -0.83
C SER A 125 -14.31 -7.29 -1.22
N ILE A 126 -13.52 -6.39 -0.66
CA ILE A 126 -13.63 -4.96 -0.87
C ILE A 126 -12.33 -4.44 -1.44
N SER A 127 -12.41 -3.73 -2.56
CA SER A 127 -11.28 -3.06 -3.21
C SER A 127 -11.32 -1.56 -2.95
N GLY A 128 -10.14 -0.97 -2.82
CA GLY A 128 -10.00 0.48 -2.65
C GLY A 128 -8.58 0.91 -2.31
N PRO A 129 -8.32 2.22 -2.23
CA PRO A 129 -7.07 2.73 -1.67
C PRO A 129 -6.90 2.24 -0.23
N ARG A 130 -5.67 1.85 0.12
CA ARG A 130 -5.36 1.31 1.46
C ARG A 130 -5.88 2.21 2.59
N GLU A 131 -5.65 3.52 2.47
CA GLU A 131 -6.05 4.51 3.46
C GLU A 131 -7.57 4.49 3.69
N ALA A 132 -8.33 4.41 2.60
CA ALA A 132 -9.79 4.36 2.67
C ALA A 132 -10.30 3.04 3.26
N LEU A 133 -9.65 1.91 2.98
CA LEU A 133 -10.00 0.62 3.58
C LEU A 133 -9.76 0.64 5.09
N VAL A 134 -8.60 1.12 5.54
CA VAL A 134 -8.24 1.17 6.96
C VAL A 134 -9.16 2.15 7.73
N GLU A 135 -9.38 3.35 7.21
CA GLU A 135 -10.14 4.37 7.92
C GLU A 135 -11.66 4.13 7.90
N GLN A 136 -12.18 3.63 6.79
CA GLN A 136 -13.63 3.58 6.57
C GLN A 136 -14.22 2.17 6.72
N VAL A 137 -13.47 1.12 6.44
CA VAL A 137 -13.98 -0.26 6.44
C VAL A 137 -13.57 -1.01 7.70
N GLU A 138 -12.28 -1.01 8.04
CA GLU A 138 -11.77 -1.72 9.23
C GLU A 138 -12.38 -1.21 10.54
N SER A 139 -12.78 0.07 10.58
CA SER A 139 -13.48 0.63 11.74
C SER A 139 -14.90 0.07 11.93
N LEU A 140 -15.51 -0.48 10.88
CA LEU A 140 -16.90 -0.95 10.87
C LEU A 140 -16.99 -2.48 10.95
N VAL A 141 -16.06 -3.20 10.30
CA VAL A 141 -16.11 -4.65 10.13
C VAL A 141 -14.73 -5.29 10.30
N PRO A 142 -14.64 -6.47 10.93
CA PRO A 142 -13.39 -7.17 11.10
C PRO A 142 -12.87 -7.74 9.78
N GLU A 143 -11.57 -7.54 9.52
CA GLU A 143 -10.87 -8.20 8.43
C GLU A 143 -10.75 -9.70 8.70
N VAL A 144 -10.90 -10.51 7.66
CA VAL A 144 -10.76 -11.97 7.69
C VAL A 144 -9.89 -12.44 6.54
N ASP A 145 -9.11 -13.51 6.74
CA ASP A 145 -8.31 -14.10 5.64
C ASP A 145 -9.16 -15.13 4.88
N ASP A 146 -9.71 -14.73 3.73
CA ASP A 146 -10.41 -15.63 2.81
C ASP A 146 -9.72 -15.66 1.44
N LYS A 147 -8.75 -16.54 1.31
CA LYS A 147 -7.94 -16.68 0.09
C LYS A 147 -8.79 -17.02 -1.14
N GLY A 148 -9.84 -17.83 -0.99
CA GLY A 148 -10.69 -18.20 -2.12
C GLY A 148 -11.52 -17.02 -2.63
N LEU A 149 -11.91 -16.11 -1.75
CA LEU A 149 -12.63 -14.90 -2.14
C LEU A 149 -11.70 -13.86 -2.76
N LEU A 150 -10.44 -13.81 -2.31
CA LEU A 150 -9.41 -12.89 -2.80
C LEU A 150 -8.73 -13.38 -4.10
N ASP A 151 -8.88 -14.65 -4.46
CA ASP A 151 -8.35 -15.20 -5.71
C ASP A 151 -9.20 -14.74 -6.90
N MET A 152 -8.96 -13.50 -7.32
CA MET A 152 -9.63 -12.86 -8.44
C MET A 152 -8.63 -12.60 -9.56
N PRO A 153 -8.95 -13.00 -10.82
CA PRO A 153 -8.15 -12.57 -11.95
C PRO A 153 -8.29 -11.05 -12.12
N ALA A 154 -7.21 -10.32 -11.88
CA ALA A 154 -7.17 -8.88 -12.08
C ALA A 154 -6.22 -8.54 -13.21
N THR A 155 -6.66 -7.69 -14.13
CA THR A 155 -5.82 -7.13 -15.19
C THR A 155 -5.83 -5.60 -15.07
N MET A 156 -4.65 -5.01 -15.06
CA MET A 156 -4.51 -3.56 -15.09
C MET A 156 -4.42 -3.09 -16.53
N VAL A 157 -5.25 -2.12 -16.88
CA VAL A 157 -5.30 -1.55 -18.22
C VAL A 157 -5.21 -0.04 -18.12
N ASP A 158 -4.25 0.55 -18.84
CA ASP A 158 -4.15 1.99 -19.00
C ASP A 158 -5.13 2.46 -20.08
N VAL A 159 -6.03 3.36 -19.70
CA VAL A 159 -7.05 3.91 -20.60
C VAL A 159 -6.80 5.38 -20.86
N PHE A 160 -6.58 5.75 -22.14
CA PHE A 160 -6.49 7.13 -22.56
C PHE A 160 -7.89 7.76 -22.68
N VAL A 161 -8.22 8.69 -21.79
CA VAL A 161 -9.47 9.42 -21.82
C VAL A 161 -9.37 10.63 -22.78
N ARG A 162 -9.99 10.55 -23.94
CA ARG A 162 -10.03 11.64 -24.94
C ARG A 162 -11.28 12.52 -24.84
N SER A 163 -12.31 12.06 -24.15
CA SER A 163 -13.57 12.79 -24.03
C SER A 163 -13.47 13.90 -22.98
N LYS A 164 -13.74 15.14 -23.40
CA LYS A 164 -13.82 16.30 -22.48
C LYS A 164 -14.94 16.16 -21.43
N ALA A 165 -15.94 15.31 -21.69
CA ALA A 165 -17.07 15.09 -20.78
C ALA A 165 -16.69 14.30 -19.51
N VAL A 166 -15.60 13.51 -19.57
CA VAL A 166 -15.11 12.69 -18.46
C VAL A 166 -13.77 13.20 -17.90
N ASN A 167 -13.11 14.12 -18.61
CA ASN A 167 -11.85 14.69 -18.15
C ASN A 167 -12.09 15.58 -16.93
N GLY A 168 -11.35 15.30 -15.84
CA GLY A 168 -11.48 16.02 -14.57
C GLY A 168 -12.67 15.61 -13.71
N LYS A 169 -13.41 14.55 -14.06
CA LYS A 169 -14.41 13.93 -13.19
C LYS A 169 -13.79 12.77 -12.46
N THR A 170 -13.90 12.77 -11.15
CA THR A 170 -13.48 11.71 -10.23
C THR A 170 -14.68 10.89 -9.82
#